data_f910fada9b51eb96488d307edebbdb0f
#
_entry.id   f910fada9b51eb96488d307edebbdb0f
#
_cell.length_a   1.000
_cell.length_b   1.000
_cell.length_c   1.000
_cell.angle_alpha   90.00
_cell.angle_beta   90.00
_cell.angle_gamma   90.00
#
_symmetry.space_group_name_H-M   'P 1'
#
loop_
_entity.id
_entity.type
_entity.pdbx_description
1 polymer ?
#
loop_
_entity_poly.entity_id
_entity_poly.type
_entity_poly.pdbx_seq_one_letter_code
_entity_poly.pdbx_strand_id
1 'polypeptide(L)'
;VHPNIDLFKNTNLETDRGILVDDFLQTNITDVYALGDCAQLKHPPAHRRAIEAVWYVGRMMGETVAHTITGNPTKYIPGIWFNSAKFFDIEYQTYGMVTPERGDDQQSFYWECDDGKKCIHIVFNTNTKEVDGINTFGIRQRHEVWDKWLTEKRTIEYVIQNLKKANFDPEFFKRYEGDIQKQFNSQFEGNVRITKPTFFQRLLNY
;
A
#
# COMPACT_ATOMS: atom_id res chain seq x y z
N VAL A 1 -1.77 -9.75 -16.70
CA VAL A 1 -2.79 -10.60 -16.06
C VAL A 1 -4.15 -9.99 -16.36
N HIS A 2 -5.12 -10.80 -16.75
CA HIS A 2 -6.52 -10.42 -16.97
C HIS A 2 -7.41 -11.54 -16.42
N PRO A 3 -8.64 -11.22 -15.96
CA PRO A 3 -9.60 -12.20 -15.49
C PRO A 3 -9.93 -13.25 -16.56
N ASN A 4 -9.93 -14.53 -16.20
CA ASN A 4 -10.38 -15.60 -17.08
C ASN A 4 -11.87 -15.83 -16.87
N ILE A 5 -12.70 -15.11 -17.63
CA ILE A 5 -14.17 -15.09 -17.51
C ILE A 5 -14.85 -15.72 -18.72
N ASP A 6 -14.12 -16.33 -19.63
CA ASP A 6 -14.64 -16.91 -20.88
C ASP A 6 -15.71 -17.97 -20.64
N LEU A 7 -15.63 -18.69 -19.51
CA LEU A 7 -16.62 -19.66 -19.07
C LEU A 7 -18.06 -19.07 -18.96
N PHE A 8 -18.16 -17.78 -18.70
CA PHE A 8 -19.45 -17.11 -18.42
C PHE A 8 -20.04 -16.37 -19.63
N LYS A 9 -19.35 -16.34 -20.79
CA LYS A 9 -19.77 -15.57 -21.97
C LYS A 9 -21.18 -15.89 -22.50
N ASN A 10 -21.68 -17.12 -22.28
CA ASN A 10 -22.99 -17.56 -22.74
C ASN A 10 -23.99 -17.76 -21.60
N THR A 11 -23.79 -17.06 -20.50
CA THR A 11 -24.69 -17.07 -19.32
C THR A 11 -25.34 -15.71 -19.14
N ASN A 12 -26.32 -15.62 -18.23
CA ASN A 12 -26.93 -14.35 -17.84
C ASN A 12 -26.09 -13.55 -16.82
N LEU A 13 -24.86 -13.99 -16.52
CA LEU A 13 -23.97 -13.29 -15.60
C LEU A 13 -23.41 -12.03 -16.29
N GLU A 14 -23.57 -10.87 -15.65
CA GLU A 14 -23.03 -9.61 -16.17
C GLU A 14 -21.51 -9.61 -16.05
N THR A 15 -20.84 -9.42 -17.16
CA THR A 15 -19.38 -9.33 -17.26
C THR A 15 -18.96 -8.16 -18.15
N ASP A 16 -17.79 -7.58 -17.86
CA ASP A 16 -17.06 -6.66 -18.74
C ASP A 16 -15.63 -7.17 -18.87
N ARG A 17 -14.66 -6.57 -18.24
CA ARG A 17 -13.29 -7.10 -18.11
C ARG A 17 -13.15 -8.12 -16.98
N GLY A 18 -14.09 -8.15 -16.05
CA GLY A 18 -14.28 -9.09 -14.96
C GLY A 18 -15.76 -9.38 -14.75
N ILE A 19 -16.09 -10.15 -13.72
CA ILE A 19 -17.47 -10.38 -13.28
C ILE A 19 -17.93 -9.15 -12.50
N LEU A 20 -18.99 -8.50 -12.96
CA LEU A 20 -19.51 -7.28 -12.34
C LEU A 20 -20.18 -7.57 -11.00
N VAL A 21 -19.72 -6.86 -9.96
CA VAL A 21 -20.27 -6.98 -8.59
C VAL A 21 -20.61 -5.61 -8.01
N ASP A 22 -21.58 -5.61 -7.11
CA ASP A 22 -21.96 -4.44 -6.31
C ASP A 22 -21.05 -4.25 -5.08
N ASP A 23 -21.44 -3.32 -4.18
CA ASP A 23 -20.69 -3.03 -2.95
C ASP A 23 -20.66 -4.20 -1.95
N PHE A 24 -21.52 -5.21 -2.10
CA PHE A 24 -21.56 -6.44 -1.28
C PHE A 24 -20.89 -7.62 -1.97
N LEU A 25 -20.22 -7.37 -3.11
CA LEU A 25 -19.61 -8.38 -3.97
C LEU A 25 -20.61 -9.37 -4.59
N GLN A 26 -21.90 -9.00 -4.62
CA GLN A 26 -22.95 -9.77 -5.25
C GLN A 26 -23.05 -9.42 -6.75
N THR A 27 -23.28 -10.44 -7.58
CA THR A 27 -23.50 -10.28 -9.02
C THR A 27 -24.94 -9.85 -9.31
N ASN A 28 -25.31 -9.75 -10.59
CA ASN A 28 -26.70 -9.55 -11.02
C ASN A 28 -27.59 -10.79 -10.78
N ILE A 29 -27.03 -11.94 -10.42
CA ILE A 29 -27.77 -13.16 -10.11
C ILE A 29 -27.84 -13.30 -8.59
N THR A 30 -29.06 -13.46 -8.05
CA THR A 30 -29.30 -13.63 -6.61
C THR A 30 -28.49 -14.80 -6.06
N ASP A 31 -27.87 -14.60 -4.88
CA ASP A 31 -27.04 -15.58 -4.16
C ASP A 31 -25.76 -16.01 -4.91
N VAL A 32 -25.38 -15.28 -5.97
CA VAL A 32 -24.11 -15.49 -6.68
C VAL A 32 -23.19 -14.31 -6.41
N TYR A 33 -21.99 -14.62 -5.91
CA TYR A 33 -20.96 -13.66 -5.54
C TYR A 33 -19.69 -13.90 -6.37
N ALA A 34 -18.93 -12.82 -6.63
CA ALA A 34 -17.59 -12.94 -7.22
C ALA A 34 -16.58 -12.13 -6.40
N LEU A 35 -15.38 -12.68 -6.26
CA LEU A 35 -14.31 -12.10 -5.46
C LEU A 35 -12.93 -12.47 -6.03
N GLY A 36 -11.90 -11.72 -5.61
CA GLY A 36 -10.52 -11.90 -6.06
C GLY A 36 -10.29 -11.41 -7.49
N ASP A 37 -9.35 -12.03 -8.17
CA ASP A 37 -8.79 -11.56 -9.45
C ASP A 37 -9.80 -11.45 -10.59
N CYS A 38 -10.92 -12.16 -10.51
CA CYS A 38 -11.97 -12.14 -11.54
C CYS A 38 -13.12 -11.15 -11.25
N ALA A 39 -13.19 -10.59 -10.05
CA ALA A 39 -14.24 -9.64 -9.67
C ALA A 39 -13.94 -8.25 -10.21
N GLN A 40 -14.96 -7.58 -10.71
CA GLN A 40 -14.92 -6.18 -11.14
C GLN A 40 -15.97 -5.38 -10.38
N LEU A 41 -15.52 -4.43 -9.55
CA LEU A 41 -16.42 -3.52 -8.83
C LEU A 41 -17.15 -2.62 -9.82
N LYS A 42 -18.50 -2.53 -9.71
CA LYS A 42 -19.32 -1.56 -10.47
C LYS A 42 -19.02 -0.12 -10.06
N HIS A 43 -18.72 0.10 -8.77
CA HIS A 43 -18.44 1.41 -8.20
C HIS A 43 -17.12 1.38 -7.38
N PRO A 44 -15.95 1.34 -8.05
CA PRO A 44 -14.70 1.35 -7.33
C PRO A 44 -14.52 2.68 -6.58
N PRO A 45 -13.97 2.67 -5.36
CA PRO A 45 -13.61 3.90 -4.66
C PRO A 45 -12.62 4.75 -5.46
N ALA A 46 -12.59 6.05 -5.18
CA ALA A 46 -11.60 6.97 -5.78
C ALA A 46 -10.18 6.42 -5.56
N HIS A 47 -9.35 6.53 -6.59
CA HIS A 47 -7.96 6.03 -6.63
C HIS A 47 -7.81 4.50 -6.52
N ARG A 48 -8.92 3.73 -6.64
CA ARG A 48 -8.87 2.26 -6.70
C ARG A 48 -9.24 1.77 -8.10
N ARG A 49 -8.64 0.66 -8.52
CA ARG A 49 -9.00 0.03 -9.80
C ARG A 49 -10.26 -0.82 -9.61
N ALA A 50 -11.07 -0.91 -10.66
CA ALA A 50 -12.26 -1.78 -10.63
C ALA A 50 -11.89 -3.27 -10.50
N ILE A 51 -10.73 -3.67 -10.99
CA ILE A 51 -10.16 -5.02 -10.87
C ILE A 51 -8.77 -4.89 -10.24
N GLU A 52 -8.53 -5.60 -9.16
CA GLU A 52 -7.26 -5.61 -8.46
C GLU A 52 -6.81 -7.05 -8.21
N ALA A 53 -5.99 -7.58 -9.12
CA ALA A 53 -5.43 -8.93 -9.05
C ALA A 53 -4.27 -8.99 -8.02
N VAL A 54 -4.62 -8.89 -6.75
CA VAL A 54 -3.70 -8.89 -5.60
C VAL A 54 -4.24 -9.82 -4.52
N TRP A 55 -3.38 -10.70 -4.00
CA TRP A 55 -3.77 -11.70 -3.01
C TRP A 55 -4.49 -11.10 -1.79
N TYR A 56 -3.97 -9.99 -1.24
CA TYR A 56 -4.58 -9.31 -0.09
C TYR A 56 -5.99 -8.80 -0.38
N VAL A 57 -6.21 -8.28 -1.59
CA VAL A 57 -7.54 -7.81 -2.03
C VAL A 57 -8.51 -8.98 -2.09
N GLY A 58 -8.11 -10.09 -2.73
CA GLY A 58 -8.94 -11.30 -2.79
C GLY A 58 -9.31 -11.85 -1.41
N ARG A 59 -8.35 -11.83 -0.47
CA ARG A 59 -8.58 -12.23 0.92
C ARG A 59 -9.62 -11.33 1.60
N MET A 60 -9.48 -10.01 1.53
CA MET A 60 -10.41 -9.06 2.14
C MET A 60 -11.82 -9.17 1.54
N MET A 61 -11.93 -9.38 0.22
CA MET A 61 -13.19 -9.68 -0.44
C MET A 61 -13.81 -10.97 0.10
N GLY A 62 -13.01 -12.03 0.27
CA GLY A 62 -13.47 -13.30 0.83
C GLY A 62 -14.01 -13.18 2.26
N GLU A 63 -13.30 -12.45 3.12
CA GLU A 63 -13.74 -12.15 4.48
C GLU A 63 -15.08 -11.38 4.47
N THR A 64 -15.23 -10.39 3.59
CA THR A 64 -16.48 -9.61 3.42
C THR A 64 -17.65 -10.48 2.97
N VAL A 65 -17.44 -11.32 1.94
CA VAL A 65 -18.49 -12.21 1.41
C VAL A 65 -18.90 -13.25 2.45
N ALA A 66 -17.95 -13.77 3.24
CA ALA A 66 -18.25 -14.72 4.31
C ALA A 66 -19.24 -14.15 5.33
N HIS A 67 -19.09 -12.88 5.72
CA HIS A 67 -20.06 -12.19 6.58
C HIS A 67 -21.44 -12.11 5.93
N THR A 68 -21.51 -11.72 4.66
CA THR A 68 -22.77 -11.59 3.91
C THR A 68 -23.50 -12.92 3.80
N ILE A 69 -22.81 -14.01 3.43
CA ILE A 69 -23.39 -15.34 3.27
C ILE A 69 -23.90 -15.90 4.62
N THR A 70 -23.24 -15.54 5.72
CA THR A 70 -23.65 -15.99 7.06
C THR A 70 -24.76 -15.13 7.70
N GLY A 71 -25.43 -14.28 6.92
CA GLY A 71 -26.58 -13.49 7.36
C GLY A 71 -26.24 -12.12 7.94
N ASN A 72 -25.00 -11.66 7.79
CA ASN A 72 -24.57 -10.32 8.17
C ASN A 72 -24.10 -9.52 6.93
N PRO A 73 -25.00 -8.93 6.14
CA PRO A 73 -24.65 -8.21 4.93
C PRO A 73 -23.62 -7.12 5.19
N THR A 74 -22.43 -7.27 4.62
CA THR A 74 -21.29 -6.40 4.88
C THR A 74 -20.79 -5.80 3.55
N LYS A 75 -20.66 -4.47 3.51
CA LYS A 75 -20.07 -3.80 2.35
C LYS A 75 -18.56 -4.00 2.29
N TYR A 76 -18.06 -4.22 1.10
CA TYR A 76 -16.64 -4.27 0.85
C TYR A 76 -16.03 -2.85 0.89
N ILE A 77 -15.16 -2.62 1.86
CA ILE A 77 -14.42 -1.36 2.03
C ILE A 77 -12.93 -1.69 1.94
N PRO A 78 -12.31 -1.44 0.79
CA PRO A 78 -10.92 -1.88 0.54
C PRO A 78 -9.85 -1.15 1.38
N GLY A 79 -10.17 -0.02 2.05
CA GLY A 79 -9.19 0.76 2.80
C GLY A 79 -8.06 1.33 1.94
N ILE A 80 -6.90 1.53 2.55
CA ILE A 80 -5.67 1.94 1.86
C ILE A 80 -5.15 0.76 1.03
N TRP A 81 -4.78 1.03 -0.23
CA TRP A 81 -4.19 -0.01 -1.08
C TRP A 81 -2.81 -0.41 -0.54
N PHE A 82 -2.55 -1.70 -0.49
CA PHE A 82 -1.25 -2.21 -0.11
C PHE A 82 -0.92 -3.53 -0.82
N ASN A 83 0.37 -3.76 -1.01
CA ASN A 83 0.89 -5.03 -1.49
C ASN A 83 2.29 -5.26 -0.94
N SER A 84 2.67 -6.52 -0.82
CA SER A 84 4.05 -6.92 -0.53
C SER A 84 4.35 -8.25 -1.20
N ALA A 85 5.59 -8.41 -1.63
CA ALA A 85 6.08 -9.71 -2.11
C ALA A 85 7.59 -9.84 -1.89
N LYS A 86 8.04 -11.08 -1.90
CA LYS A 86 9.46 -11.41 -1.89
C LYS A 86 9.77 -12.25 -3.12
N PHE A 87 10.73 -11.78 -3.91
CA PHE A 87 11.29 -12.49 -5.05
C PHE A 87 12.78 -12.73 -4.80
N PHE A 88 13.15 -13.97 -4.57
CA PHE A 88 14.53 -14.33 -4.18
C PHE A 88 14.97 -13.54 -2.95
N ASP A 89 15.94 -12.64 -3.09
CA ASP A 89 16.48 -11.80 -2.03
C ASP A 89 15.88 -10.39 -1.99
N ILE A 90 15.00 -10.07 -2.94
CA ILE A 90 14.32 -8.77 -3.02
C ILE A 90 12.97 -8.88 -2.34
N GLU A 91 12.77 -8.09 -1.30
CA GLU A 91 11.48 -7.91 -0.64
C GLU A 91 11.02 -6.47 -0.84
N TYR A 92 9.76 -6.30 -1.25
CA TYR A 92 9.17 -4.98 -1.38
C TYR A 92 7.84 -4.88 -0.63
N GLN A 93 7.51 -3.67 -0.24
CA GLN A 93 6.21 -3.31 0.29
C GLN A 93 5.76 -1.99 -0.36
N THR A 94 4.47 -1.91 -0.64
CA THR A 94 3.81 -0.70 -1.16
C THR A 94 2.58 -0.41 -0.34
N TYR A 95 2.40 0.86 0.03
CA TYR A 95 1.21 1.37 0.70
C TYR A 95 0.74 2.64 0.02
N GLY A 96 -0.57 2.79 -0.19
CA GLY A 96 -1.14 3.93 -0.91
C GLY A 96 -0.81 3.91 -2.40
N MET A 97 -0.80 5.07 -3.03
CA MET A 97 -0.64 5.22 -4.48
C MET A 97 0.75 5.74 -4.82
N VAL A 98 1.57 4.89 -5.44
CA VAL A 98 2.86 5.27 -6.01
C VAL A 98 2.84 4.88 -7.49
N THR A 99 2.55 5.84 -8.35
CA THR A 99 2.48 5.65 -9.80
C THR A 99 3.76 6.14 -10.47
N PRO A 100 4.17 5.54 -11.62
CA PRO A 100 5.29 6.03 -12.41
C PRO A 100 5.06 7.46 -12.94
N GLU A 101 3.81 7.76 -13.33
CA GLU A 101 3.38 9.07 -13.78
C GLU A 101 2.88 9.86 -12.57
N ARG A 102 3.49 11.03 -12.35
CA ARG A 102 3.09 11.94 -11.26
C ARG A 102 2.13 12.98 -11.81
N GLY A 103 1.14 13.32 -10.99
CA GLY A 103 0.31 14.50 -11.24
C GLY A 103 1.11 15.80 -11.05
N ASP A 104 0.63 16.89 -11.61
CA ASP A 104 1.28 18.22 -11.51
C ASP A 104 1.40 18.72 -10.06
N ASP A 105 0.57 18.21 -9.17
CA ASP A 105 0.52 18.51 -7.74
C ASP A 105 1.27 17.50 -6.86
N GLN A 106 2.08 16.60 -7.45
CA GLN A 106 2.82 15.58 -6.73
C GLN A 106 4.33 15.78 -6.77
N GLN A 107 4.96 15.55 -5.65
CA GLN A 107 6.41 15.44 -5.48
C GLN A 107 6.79 14.08 -4.92
N SER A 108 8.06 13.72 -5.02
CA SER A 108 8.57 12.51 -4.38
C SER A 108 9.89 12.72 -3.68
N PHE A 109 10.06 11.97 -2.62
CA PHE A 109 11.32 11.77 -1.92
C PHE A 109 11.82 10.36 -2.20
N TYR A 110 13.07 10.23 -2.61
CA TYR A 110 13.76 8.96 -2.82
C TYR A 110 15.03 8.90 -1.99
N TRP A 111 15.24 7.80 -1.29
CA TRP A 111 16.46 7.47 -0.58
C TRP A 111 16.88 6.05 -0.92
N GLU A 112 18.18 5.86 -1.07
CA GLU A 112 18.81 4.56 -1.30
C GLU A 112 20.05 4.42 -0.44
N CYS A 113 20.31 3.22 0.08
CA CYS A 113 21.56 2.96 0.82
C CYS A 113 22.75 2.76 -0.14
N ASP A 114 23.97 2.96 0.36
CA ASP A 114 25.20 2.97 -0.44
C ASP A 114 25.44 1.69 -1.26
N ASP A 115 24.94 0.54 -0.79
CA ASP A 115 25.08 -0.75 -1.49
C ASP A 115 23.98 -1.01 -2.54
N GLY A 116 23.04 -0.07 -2.74
CA GLY A 116 21.95 -0.16 -3.70
C GLY A 116 20.91 -1.24 -3.44
N LYS A 117 20.94 -1.88 -2.26
CA LYS A 117 20.04 -3.02 -1.94
C LYS A 117 18.78 -2.64 -1.19
N LYS A 118 18.71 -1.41 -0.72
CA LYS A 118 17.56 -0.93 0.07
C LYS A 118 17.21 0.48 -0.33
N CYS A 119 15.92 0.74 -0.54
CA CYS A 119 15.45 2.08 -0.83
C CYS A 119 14.07 2.36 -0.24
N ILE A 120 13.75 3.63 -0.16
CA ILE A 120 12.43 4.16 0.14
C ILE A 120 12.09 5.21 -0.92
N HIS A 121 10.90 5.10 -1.48
CA HIS A 121 10.32 6.08 -2.40
C HIS A 121 8.96 6.51 -1.87
N ILE A 122 8.81 7.76 -1.49
CA ILE A 122 7.57 8.33 -0.94
C ILE A 122 7.05 9.39 -1.91
N VAL A 123 5.77 9.30 -2.26
CA VAL A 123 5.04 10.29 -3.06
C VAL A 123 4.12 11.09 -2.16
N PHE A 124 4.06 12.40 -2.34
CA PHE A 124 3.26 13.30 -1.54
C PHE A 124 2.75 14.50 -2.35
N ASN A 125 1.65 15.09 -1.91
CA ASN A 125 1.08 16.29 -2.53
C ASN A 125 1.97 17.51 -2.28
N THR A 126 2.25 18.29 -3.32
CA THR A 126 3.15 19.46 -3.25
C THR A 126 2.62 20.57 -2.35
N ASN A 127 1.30 20.76 -2.33
CA ASN A 127 0.64 21.87 -1.62
C ASN A 127 0.31 21.51 -0.18
N THR A 128 -0.36 20.37 0.04
CA THR A 128 -0.80 19.93 1.37
C THR A 128 0.29 19.19 2.14
N LYS A 129 1.33 18.73 1.45
CA LYS A 129 2.40 17.84 1.96
C LYS A 129 1.89 16.47 2.46
N GLU A 130 0.61 16.15 2.27
CA GLU A 130 0.04 14.85 2.60
C GLU A 130 0.70 13.75 1.79
N VAL A 131 1.03 12.63 2.44
CA VAL A 131 1.64 11.47 1.77
C VAL A 131 0.56 10.68 1.03
N ASP A 132 0.76 10.44 -0.27
CA ASP A 132 -0.11 9.63 -1.12
C ASP A 132 0.26 8.15 -1.08
N GLY A 133 1.54 7.84 -0.94
CA GLY A 133 2.01 6.45 -0.87
C GLY A 133 3.51 6.30 -0.72
N ILE A 134 3.91 5.05 -0.50
CA ILE A 134 5.30 4.65 -0.35
C ILE A 134 5.57 3.32 -1.03
N ASN A 135 6.75 3.19 -1.63
CA ASN A 135 7.41 1.93 -1.96
C ASN A 135 8.67 1.75 -1.14
N THR A 136 8.88 0.55 -0.59
CA THR A 136 10.15 0.17 0.05
C THR A 136 10.70 -1.10 -0.57
N PHE A 137 12.02 -1.17 -0.69
CA PHE A 137 12.75 -2.38 -1.07
C PHE A 137 13.79 -2.70 0.01
N GLY A 138 13.79 -3.95 0.48
CA GLY A 138 14.71 -4.43 1.48
C GLY A 138 14.59 -3.80 2.87
N ILE A 139 13.59 -2.95 3.11
CA ILE A 139 13.27 -2.35 4.41
C ILE A 139 11.85 -2.73 4.77
N ARG A 140 11.69 -3.56 5.79
CA ARG A 140 10.38 -3.97 6.27
C ARG A 140 9.70 -2.88 7.07
N GLN A 141 8.46 -2.62 6.75
CA GLN A 141 7.61 -1.64 7.40
C GLN A 141 6.37 -2.28 8.00
N ARG A 142 5.84 -1.68 9.05
CA ARG A 142 4.60 -2.11 9.72
C ARG A 142 3.40 -1.59 8.94
N HIS A 143 2.56 -2.52 8.49
CA HIS A 143 1.34 -2.21 7.75
C HIS A 143 0.41 -1.27 8.52
N GLU A 144 0.11 -1.59 9.77
CA GLU A 144 -0.81 -0.83 10.61
C GLU A 144 -0.38 0.63 10.83
N VAL A 145 0.92 0.92 10.76
CA VAL A 145 1.44 2.28 10.91
C VAL A 145 1.22 3.08 9.62
N TRP A 146 1.51 2.47 8.46
CA TRP A 146 1.29 3.10 7.16
C TRP A 146 -0.19 3.27 6.84
N ASP A 147 -1.03 2.27 7.12
CA ASP A 147 -2.48 2.38 6.97
C ASP A 147 -3.02 3.58 7.77
N LYS A 148 -2.61 3.68 9.04
CA LYS A 148 -2.98 4.81 9.89
C LYS A 148 -2.51 6.16 9.33
N TRP A 149 -1.24 6.28 8.93
CA TRP A 149 -0.69 7.54 8.45
C TRP A 149 -1.34 8.02 7.16
N LEU A 150 -1.61 7.12 6.22
CA LEU A 150 -2.27 7.44 4.96
C LEU A 150 -3.75 7.78 5.18
N THR A 151 -4.45 7.03 6.03
CA THR A 151 -5.84 7.35 6.42
C THR A 151 -5.96 8.70 7.12
N GLU A 152 -5.01 9.03 8.01
CA GLU A 152 -4.95 10.31 8.71
C GLU A 152 -4.34 11.45 7.87
N LYS A 153 -3.95 11.17 6.60
CA LYS A 153 -3.34 12.13 5.68
C LYS A 153 -2.13 12.86 6.29
N ARG A 154 -1.22 12.10 6.90
CA ARG A 154 -0.03 12.67 7.53
C ARG A 154 0.90 13.30 6.50
N THR A 155 1.54 14.42 6.86
CA THR A 155 2.50 15.09 5.98
C THR A 155 3.81 14.32 5.88
N ILE A 156 4.57 14.59 4.81
CA ILE A 156 5.87 13.95 4.58
C ILE A 156 6.85 14.24 5.73
N GLU A 157 6.87 15.44 6.28
CA GLU A 157 7.73 15.80 7.41
C GLU A 157 7.37 14.99 8.66
N TYR A 158 6.05 14.84 8.94
CA TYR A 158 5.59 14.00 10.04
C TYR A 158 6.03 12.54 9.86
N VAL A 159 5.87 12.00 8.66
CA VAL A 159 6.23 10.61 8.33
C VAL A 159 7.74 10.39 8.49
N ILE A 160 8.57 11.24 7.89
CA ILE A 160 10.03 11.18 7.98
C ILE A 160 10.50 11.31 9.44
N GLN A 161 9.90 12.22 10.22
CA GLN A 161 10.23 12.40 11.65
C GLN A 161 9.90 11.15 12.48
N ASN A 162 8.84 10.45 12.13
CA ASN A 162 8.32 9.31 12.89
C ASN A 162 8.66 7.95 12.27
N LEU A 163 9.48 7.88 11.24
CA LEU A 163 9.76 6.68 10.44
C LEU A 163 10.14 5.47 11.29
N LYS A 164 10.82 5.70 12.42
CA LYS A 164 11.15 4.67 13.41
C LYS A 164 9.94 3.85 13.89
N LYS A 165 8.74 4.45 13.92
CA LYS A 165 7.51 3.75 14.37
C LYS A 165 7.04 2.70 13.37
N ALA A 166 7.37 2.90 12.09
CA ALA A 166 7.01 2.02 11.00
C ALA A 166 8.00 0.87 10.78
N ASN A 167 9.14 0.85 11.44
CA ASN A 167 10.08 -0.26 11.32
C ASN A 167 9.50 -1.55 11.89
N PHE A 168 9.61 -2.61 11.11
CA PHE A 168 9.28 -3.96 11.53
C PHE A 168 10.52 -4.58 12.20
N ASP A 169 10.35 -5.16 13.40
CA ASP A 169 11.41 -5.80 14.20
C ASP A 169 12.74 -4.98 14.25
N PRO A 170 12.69 -3.74 14.78
CA PRO A 170 13.84 -2.82 14.72
C PRO A 170 15.07 -3.30 15.48
N GLU A 171 14.95 -4.30 16.35
CA GLU A 171 16.04 -4.94 17.08
C GLU A 171 16.87 -5.90 16.22
N PHE A 172 16.31 -6.44 15.14
CA PHE A 172 16.97 -7.41 14.26
C PHE A 172 17.50 -6.82 12.97
N PHE A 173 17.12 -5.58 12.64
CA PHE A 173 17.47 -4.95 11.37
C PHE A 173 18.24 -3.64 11.55
N LYS A 174 19.16 -3.38 10.62
CA LYS A 174 19.85 -2.10 10.54
C LYS A 174 18.85 -0.96 10.36
N ARG A 175 19.08 0.12 11.07
CA ARG A 175 18.25 1.33 11.05
C ARG A 175 18.81 2.36 10.09
N TYR A 176 17.94 2.92 9.28
CA TYR A 176 18.31 3.89 8.24
C TYR A 176 17.67 5.26 8.44
N GLU A 177 16.84 5.43 9.49
CA GLU A 177 16.07 6.66 9.70
C GLU A 177 16.95 7.91 9.76
N GLY A 178 18.10 7.83 10.40
CA GLY A 178 19.01 8.96 10.51
C GLY A 178 19.55 9.43 9.16
N ASP A 179 19.88 8.51 8.26
CA ASP A 179 20.39 8.83 6.92
C ASP A 179 19.25 9.29 6.00
N ILE A 180 18.09 8.68 6.08
CA ILE A 180 16.86 9.11 5.38
C ILE A 180 16.52 10.55 5.78
N GLN A 181 16.51 10.86 7.08
CA GLN A 181 16.22 12.20 7.61
C GLN A 181 17.24 13.25 7.17
N LYS A 182 18.52 12.91 7.13
CA LYS A 182 19.57 13.82 6.62
C LYS A 182 19.35 14.14 5.15
N GLN A 183 19.10 13.11 4.32
CA GLN A 183 18.89 13.32 2.89
C GLN A 183 17.62 14.13 2.64
N PHE A 184 16.53 13.85 3.37
CA PHE A 184 15.29 14.63 3.29
C PHE A 184 15.54 16.11 3.60
N ASN A 185 16.22 16.41 4.70
CA ASN A 185 16.54 17.81 5.06
C ASN A 185 17.40 18.51 4.00
N SER A 186 18.36 17.78 3.40
CA SER A 186 19.19 18.32 2.32
C SER A 186 18.41 18.60 1.04
N GLN A 187 17.46 17.72 0.68
CA GLN A 187 16.70 17.82 -0.57
C GLN A 187 15.59 18.87 -0.52
N PHE A 188 14.95 19.05 0.64
CA PHE A 188 13.76 19.91 0.81
C PHE A 188 13.98 21.07 1.76
N GLU A 189 15.23 21.37 2.16
CA GLU A 189 15.54 22.39 3.18
C GLU A 189 14.73 22.19 4.47
N GLY A 190 14.46 20.91 4.79
CA GLY A 190 13.61 20.49 5.90
C GLY A 190 14.30 20.63 7.26
N ASN A 191 13.50 20.69 8.33
CA ASN A 191 13.95 20.75 9.72
C ASN A 191 13.58 19.50 10.53
N VAL A 192 13.51 18.35 9.89
CA VAL A 192 13.22 17.09 10.58
C VAL A 192 14.41 16.74 11.49
N ARG A 193 14.09 16.41 12.76
CA ARG A 193 15.13 16.06 13.74
C ARG A 193 15.78 14.72 13.36
N ILE A 194 17.10 14.71 13.24
CA ILE A 194 17.87 13.53 12.90
C ILE A 194 17.91 12.56 14.08
N THR A 195 17.49 11.33 13.87
CA THR A 195 17.56 10.24 14.84
C THR A 195 19.03 9.82 15.01
N LYS A 196 19.56 9.96 16.22
CA LYS A 196 20.92 9.51 16.54
C LYS A 196 20.90 8.01 16.87
N PRO A 197 21.94 7.25 16.44
CA PRO A 197 22.07 5.86 16.84
C PRO A 197 22.26 5.78 18.37
N THR A 198 21.65 4.76 18.99
CA THR A 198 21.83 4.50 20.41
C THR A 198 23.26 4.04 20.70
N PHE A 199 23.69 4.07 21.97
CA PHE A 199 25.00 3.61 22.39
C PHE A 199 25.29 2.17 21.93
N PHE A 200 24.34 1.26 22.10
CA PHE A 200 24.45 -0.14 21.65
C PHE A 200 24.57 -0.28 20.13
N GLN A 201 23.87 0.53 19.36
CA GLN A 201 23.96 0.54 17.89
C GLN A 201 25.34 1.03 17.40
N ARG A 202 25.97 1.95 18.12
CA ARG A 202 27.35 2.39 17.82
C ARG A 202 28.37 1.28 18.11
N LEU A 203 28.13 0.50 19.17
CA LEU A 203 29.06 -0.56 19.60
C LEU A 203 29.01 -1.78 18.65
N LEU A 204 27.85 -2.06 18.06
CA LEU A 204 27.61 -3.24 17.22
C LEU A 204 27.76 -2.94 15.71
N ASN A 205 28.17 -1.72 15.32
CA ASN A 205 28.28 -1.29 13.92
C ASN A 205 27.00 -1.55 13.09
N TYR A 206 25.83 -1.49 13.74
CA TYR A 206 24.53 -1.61 13.09
C TYR A 206 23.94 -0.26 12.70
#